data_f884f4cb39b6078685921630bf1c9edd
#
_entry.id   f884f4cb39b6078685921630bf1c9edd
#
_cell.length_a   1.000
_cell.length_b   1.000
_cell.length_c   1.000
_cell.angle_alpha   90.00
_cell.angle_beta   90.00
_cell.angle_gamma   90.00
#
_symmetry.space_group_name_H-M   'P 1'
#
loop_
_entity.id
_entity.type
_entity.pdbx_description
1 polymer ?
#
loop_
_entity_poly.entity_id
_entity_poly.type
_entity_poly.pdbx_seq_one_letter_code
_entity_poly.pdbx_strand_id
1 'polypeptide(L)'
;MIAISGSNVRSHFKEICDKVVEDVEAVIVTRTRGKNVVMISEDEYNNMLENFRIFSDPDKHKKIRDGINQIENGLLSQKELLDE
;
A
#
# COMPACT_ATOMS: atom_id res chain seq x y z
N MET A 1 12.82 -6.25 -0.97
CA MET A 1 12.18 -5.04 -1.55
C MET A 1 12.87 -4.69 -2.86
N ILE A 2 12.11 -4.49 -3.90
CA ILE A 2 12.64 -4.13 -5.22
C ILE A 2 12.10 -2.79 -5.66
N ALA A 3 12.85 -2.07 -6.50
CA ALA A 3 12.45 -0.77 -7.02
C ALA A 3 12.05 -0.91 -8.49
N ILE A 4 10.88 -0.43 -8.85
CA ILE A 4 10.35 -0.47 -10.21
C ILE A 4 9.82 0.92 -10.55
N SER A 5 10.09 1.39 -11.75
CA SER A 5 9.60 2.71 -12.16
C SER A 5 8.07 2.73 -12.29
N GLY A 6 7.48 3.90 -12.06
CA GLY A 6 6.04 4.05 -12.20
C GLY A 6 5.52 3.68 -13.58
N SER A 7 6.31 3.96 -14.61
CA SER A 7 5.97 3.60 -15.99
C SER A 7 5.88 2.08 -16.17
N ASN A 8 6.85 1.36 -15.61
CA ASN A 8 6.86 -0.11 -15.68
C ASN A 8 5.73 -0.71 -14.86
N VAL A 9 5.44 -0.14 -13.68
CA VAL A 9 4.30 -0.58 -12.87
C VAL A 9 3.00 -0.42 -13.66
N ARG A 10 2.83 0.71 -14.33
CA ARG A 10 1.64 0.98 -15.14
C ARG A 10 1.50 -0.03 -16.28
N SER A 11 2.59 -0.31 -16.97
CA SER A 11 2.60 -1.21 -18.13
C SER A 11 2.39 -2.67 -17.74
N HIS A 12 2.83 -3.07 -16.55
CA HIS A 12 2.81 -4.47 -16.09
C HIS A 12 2.11 -4.60 -14.74
N PHE A 13 1.07 -3.82 -14.53
CA PHE A 13 0.40 -3.71 -13.23
C PHE A 13 -0.05 -5.05 -12.68
N LYS A 14 -0.71 -5.85 -13.50
CA LYS A 14 -1.21 -7.16 -13.07
C LYS A 14 -0.08 -8.09 -12.63
N GLU A 15 0.96 -8.17 -13.46
CA GLU A 15 2.12 -9.03 -13.19
C GLU A 15 2.82 -8.62 -11.91
N ILE A 16 2.96 -7.32 -11.69
CA ILE A 16 3.62 -6.78 -10.51
C ILE A 16 2.77 -7.03 -9.27
N CYS A 17 1.45 -6.86 -9.36
CA CYS A 17 0.55 -7.18 -8.25
C CYS A 17 0.62 -8.65 -7.88
N ASP A 18 0.61 -9.54 -8.87
CA ASP A 18 0.72 -10.97 -8.64
C ASP A 18 2.05 -11.30 -7.95
N LYS A 19 3.14 -10.69 -8.38
CA LYS A 19 4.44 -10.87 -7.77
C LYS A 19 4.47 -10.40 -6.31
N VAL A 20 3.90 -9.23 -6.03
CA VAL A 20 3.82 -8.68 -4.68
C VAL A 20 3.09 -9.64 -3.75
N VAL A 21 2.00 -10.24 -4.21
CA VAL A 21 1.20 -11.16 -3.42
C VAL A 21 1.87 -12.52 -3.28
N GLU A 22 2.31 -13.12 -4.38
CA GLU A 22 2.85 -14.48 -4.40
C GLU A 22 4.22 -14.59 -3.72
N ASP A 23 5.09 -13.64 -4.00
CA ASP A 23 6.46 -13.64 -3.45
C ASP A 23 6.56 -12.91 -2.10
N VAL A 24 5.48 -12.32 -1.64
CA VAL A 24 5.45 -11.47 -0.44
C VAL A 24 6.56 -10.42 -0.52
N GLU A 25 6.69 -9.80 -1.70
CA GLU A 25 7.75 -8.85 -2.02
C GLU A 25 7.20 -7.42 -2.05
N ALA A 26 7.79 -6.52 -1.28
CA ALA A 26 7.44 -5.11 -1.36
C ALA A 26 8.11 -4.48 -2.57
N VAL A 27 7.39 -3.61 -3.26
CA VAL A 27 7.89 -2.89 -4.43
C VAL A 27 7.91 -1.39 -4.15
N ILE A 28 9.05 -0.75 -4.35
CA ILE A 28 9.13 0.71 -4.33
C ILE A 28 8.84 1.19 -5.74
N VAL A 29 7.75 1.93 -5.89
CA VAL A 29 7.39 2.55 -7.17
C VAL A 29 8.10 3.89 -7.24
N THR A 30 9.11 3.99 -8.11
CA THR A 30 9.87 5.23 -8.26
C THR A 30 9.16 6.18 -9.21
N ARG A 31 9.18 7.46 -8.86
CA ARG A 31 8.52 8.51 -9.65
C ARG A 31 9.52 9.59 -9.99
N THR A 32 9.41 10.13 -11.20
CA THR A 32 10.31 11.18 -11.69
C THR A 32 10.10 12.51 -10.97
N ARG A 33 8.89 12.80 -10.58
CA ARG A 33 8.54 14.03 -9.87
C ARG A 33 7.75 13.69 -8.63
N GLY A 34 8.35 13.82 -7.50
CA GLY A 34 7.66 13.62 -6.25
C GLY A 34 8.17 12.40 -5.52
N LYS A 35 7.42 12.03 -4.51
CA LYS A 35 7.82 11.00 -3.57
C LYS A 35 7.48 9.62 -4.11
N ASN A 36 8.35 8.68 -3.82
CA ASN A 36 8.14 7.28 -4.16
C ASN A 36 7.00 6.69 -3.35
N VAL A 37 6.42 5.62 -3.87
CA VAL A 37 5.31 4.91 -3.25
C VAL A 37 5.76 3.48 -2.99
N VAL A 38 5.30 2.88 -1.89
CA VAL A 38 5.57 1.47 -1.58
C VAL A 38 4.31 0.66 -1.85
N MET A 39 4.47 -0.45 -2.57
CA MET A 39 3.41 -1.38 -2.91
C MET A 39 3.61 -2.66 -2.14
N ILE A 40 2.64 -3.07 -1.34
CA ILE A 40 2.67 -4.33 -0.58
C ILE A 40 1.31 -5.01 -0.69
N SER A 41 1.27 -6.32 -0.40
CA SER A 41 0.01 -7.02 -0.36
C SER A 41 -0.81 -6.58 0.86
N GLU A 42 -2.12 -6.72 0.76
CA GLU A 42 -3.01 -6.42 1.89
C GLU A 42 -2.68 -7.31 3.10
N ASP A 43 -2.35 -8.58 2.87
CA ASP A 43 -1.96 -9.49 3.93
C ASP A 43 -0.72 -9.01 4.66
N GLU A 44 0.29 -8.56 3.92
CA GLU A 44 1.52 -8.02 4.51
C GLU A 44 1.25 -6.74 5.29
N TYR A 45 0.41 -5.89 4.76
CA TYR A 45 -0.04 -4.67 5.44
C TYR A 45 -0.73 -5.00 6.77
N ASN A 46 -1.63 -5.99 6.76
CA ASN A 46 -2.32 -6.42 7.96
C ASN A 46 -1.36 -7.03 8.98
N ASN A 47 -0.36 -7.78 8.52
CA ASN A 47 0.68 -8.33 9.39
C ASN A 47 1.48 -7.22 10.06
N MET A 48 1.83 -6.18 9.33
CA MET A 48 2.53 -5.03 9.89
C MET A 48 1.70 -4.33 10.96
N LEU A 49 0.41 -4.14 10.72
CA LEU A 49 -0.51 -3.57 11.69
C LEU A 49 -0.62 -4.45 12.94
N GLU A 50 -0.70 -5.74 12.76
CA GLU A 50 -0.78 -6.71 13.86
C GLU A 50 0.47 -6.66 14.74
N ASN A 51 1.64 -6.61 14.12
CA ASN A 51 2.90 -6.47 14.84
C ASN A 51 3.00 -5.14 15.59
N PHE A 52 2.54 -4.08 14.98
CA PHE A 52 2.49 -2.77 15.62
C PHE A 52 1.54 -2.77 16.81
N ARG A 53 0.43 -3.50 16.71
CA ARG A 53 -0.57 -3.63 17.77
C ARG A 53 0.00 -4.20 19.05
N ILE A 54 0.93 -5.16 18.96
CA ILE A 54 1.55 -5.81 20.11
C ILE A 54 2.29 -4.80 20.98
N PHE A 55 2.84 -3.74 20.38
CA PHE A 55 3.65 -2.74 21.06
C PHE A 55 2.92 -1.42 21.30
N SER A 56 1.64 -1.32 20.93
CA SER A 56 0.88 -0.09 21.00
C SER A 56 -0.16 -0.09 22.12
N ASP A 57 -0.38 1.08 22.73
CA ASP A 57 -1.52 1.34 23.60
C ASP A 57 -2.80 1.12 22.80
N PRO A 58 -3.82 0.43 23.37
CA PRO A 58 -5.10 0.23 22.69
C PRO A 58 -5.73 1.50 22.15
N ASP A 59 -5.62 2.61 22.89
CA ASP A 59 -6.17 3.90 22.43
C ASP A 59 -5.43 4.45 21.21
N LYS A 60 -4.12 4.32 21.19
CA LYS A 60 -3.31 4.73 20.04
C LYS A 60 -3.63 3.87 18.83
N HIS A 61 -3.81 2.58 19.05
CA HIS A 61 -4.17 1.65 18.00
C HIS A 61 -5.50 2.03 17.33
N LYS A 62 -6.49 2.39 18.13
CA LYS A 62 -7.79 2.82 17.62
C LYS A 62 -7.65 4.05 16.71
N LYS A 63 -6.86 5.05 17.13
CA LYS A 63 -6.62 6.26 16.33
C LYS A 63 -5.95 5.93 15.00
N ILE A 64 -4.97 5.06 15.01
CA ILE A 64 -4.27 4.62 13.80
C ILE A 64 -5.24 3.93 12.85
N ARG A 65 -6.06 3.03 13.37
CA ARG A 65 -7.05 2.28 12.60
C ARG A 65 -8.07 3.22 11.95
N ASP A 66 -8.58 4.19 12.70
CA ASP A 66 -9.53 5.18 12.19
C ASP A 66 -8.88 6.03 11.08
N GLY A 67 -7.63 6.45 11.28
CA GLY A 67 -6.88 7.19 10.26
C GLY A 67 -6.67 6.40 8.99
N ILE A 68 -6.34 5.11 9.10
CA ILE A 68 -6.17 4.23 7.96
C ILE A 68 -7.48 4.06 7.20
N ASN A 69 -8.59 3.87 7.89
CA ASN A 69 -9.90 3.75 7.27
C ASN A 69 -10.25 5.01 6.48
N GLN A 70 -9.94 6.19 7.00
CA GLN A 70 -10.16 7.44 6.30
C GLN A 70 -9.32 7.54 5.02
N ILE A 71 -8.07 7.12 5.08
CA ILE A 71 -7.18 7.11 3.93
C ILE A 71 -7.70 6.15 2.86
N GLU A 72 -8.09 4.95 3.25
CA GLU A 72 -8.63 3.95 2.33
C GLU A 72 -9.90 4.45 1.65
N ASN A 73 -10.81 5.06 2.38
CA ASN A 73 -12.02 5.63 1.82
C ASN A 73 -11.70 6.76 0.83
N GLY A 74 -10.73 7.60 1.14
CA GLY A 74 -10.28 8.65 0.25
C GLY A 74 -9.68 8.11 -1.03
N LEU A 75 -8.86 7.06 -0.93
CA LEU A 75 -8.25 6.42 -2.10
C LEU A 75 -9.30 5.75 -3.00
N LEU A 76 -10.29 5.11 -2.40
CA LEU A 76 -11.39 4.50 -3.16
C LEU A 76 -12.18 5.55 -3.94
N SER A 77 -12.46 6.68 -3.32
CA SER A 77 -13.15 7.79 -3.98
C SER A 77 -12.35 8.33 -5.15
N GLN A 78 -11.05 8.50 -4.99
CA GLN A 78 -10.16 8.94 -6.05
C GLN A 78 -10.10 7.93 -7.20
N LYS A 79 -10.08 6.64 -6.86
CA LYS A 79 -10.06 5.58 -7.86
C LYS A 79 -11.32 5.59 -8.70
N GLU A 80 -12.47 5.79 -8.10
CA GLU A 80 -13.74 5.90 -8.82
C GLU A 80 -13.72 7.07 -9.80
N LEU A 81 -13.13 8.20 -9.42
CA LEU A 81 -13.00 9.36 -10.30
C LEU A 81 -12.03 9.11 -11.45
N LEU A 82 -10.97 8.35 -11.21
CA LEU A 82 -9.95 8.07 -12.22
C LEU A 82 -10.38 7.00 -13.22
N ASP A 83 -11.25 6.09 -12.80
CA ASP A 83 -11.72 5.00 -13.66
C ASP A 83 -12.80 5.47 -14.66
N GLU A 84 -13.27 6.68 -14.53
CA GLU A 84 -14.16 7.30 -15.50
C GLU A 84 -13.36 7.90 -16.64
#